data_3d5390ee120bc2d3388f73ae58daffaa
#
_entry.id   3d5390ee120bc2d3388f73ae58daffaa
#
_cell.length_a   1.000
_cell.length_b   1.000
_cell.length_c   1.000
_cell.angle_alpha   90.00
_cell.angle_beta   90.00
_cell.angle_gamma   90.00
#
_symmetry.space_group_name_H-M   'P 1'
#
loop_
_entity.id
_entity.type
_entity.pdbx_description
1 polymer ?
#
loop_
_entity_poly.entity_id
_entity_poly.type
_entity_poly.pdbx_seq_one_letter_code
_entity_poly.pdbx_strand_id
1 'polypeptide(L)'
;MDHHVTLSRRVSAPPASVWEVITDLDRAAERLSQVTALHVVSDGPYAVGTRWRETRRMMGASETQEMVVVENDPLRRTVTEAVDGSTRYRTTLLLESMDDASGTLLTVTFEAHVTDPGRLQRLALKVVGPLGTKLTEKSLRTELDDIARAAEELARG
;
A
#
# COMPACT_ATOMS: atom_id res chain seq x y z
N MET A 1 -16.49 -4.03 13.03
CA MET A 1 -16.96 -4.09 11.65
C MET A 1 -15.77 -4.00 10.72
N ASP A 2 -15.66 -4.94 9.83
CA ASP A 2 -14.54 -5.04 8.91
C ASP A 2 -14.96 -4.62 7.51
N HIS A 3 -14.07 -3.91 6.84
CA HIS A 3 -14.29 -3.50 5.47
C HIS A 3 -13.01 -3.76 4.67
N HIS A 4 -13.16 -4.29 3.46
CA HIS A 4 -11.98 -4.59 2.64
C HIS A 4 -12.24 -4.31 1.16
N VAL A 5 -11.16 -3.97 0.46
CA VAL A 5 -11.12 -3.78 -0.99
C VAL A 5 -9.92 -4.54 -1.53
N THR A 6 -10.11 -5.31 -2.58
CA THR A 6 -9.04 -6.06 -3.25
C THR A 6 -8.99 -5.68 -4.72
N LEU A 7 -7.82 -5.32 -5.22
CA LEU A 7 -7.56 -4.99 -6.62
C LEU A 7 -6.30 -5.68 -7.08
N SER A 8 -6.25 -6.04 -8.35
CA SER A 8 -5.07 -6.65 -8.97
C SER A 8 -4.68 -5.90 -10.24
N ARG A 9 -3.38 -5.96 -10.57
CA ARG A 9 -2.82 -5.37 -11.78
C ARG A 9 -1.68 -6.23 -12.30
N ARG A 10 -1.67 -6.43 -13.62
CA ARG A 10 -0.53 -7.05 -14.30
C ARG A 10 0.59 -6.03 -14.44
N VAL A 11 1.81 -6.46 -14.14
CA VAL A 11 3.01 -5.64 -14.24
C VAL A 11 3.97 -6.33 -15.20
N SER A 12 4.46 -5.60 -16.22
CA SER A 12 5.43 -6.10 -17.19
C SER A 12 6.86 -6.02 -16.67
N ALA A 13 7.07 -6.61 -15.50
CA ALA A 13 8.36 -6.66 -14.82
C ALA A 13 8.37 -7.88 -13.89
N PRO A 14 9.55 -8.49 -13.65
CA PRO A 14 9.63 -9.64 -12.76
C PRO A 14 9.36 -9.26 -11.31
N PRO A 15 8.99 -10.23 -10.46
CA PRO A 15 8.73 -9.96 -9.04
C PRO A 15 9.84 -9.22 -8.32
N ALA A 16 11.10 -9.47 -8.68
CA ALA A 16 12.23 -8.77 -8.05
C ALA A 16 12.17 -7.25 -8.26
N SER A 17 11.79 -6.79 -9.45
CA SER A 17 11.66 -5.36 -9.74
C SER A 17 10.48 -4.73 -9.00
N VAL A 18 9.37 -5.44 -8.93
CA VAL A 18 8.19 -5.00 -8.17
C VAL A 18 8.52 -4.92 -6.68
N TRP A 19 9.18 -5.94 -6.16
CA TRP A 19 9.58 -6.00 -4.76
C TRP A 19 10.52 -4.86 -4.38
N GLU A 20 11.47 -4.54 -5.25
CA GLU A 20 12.38 -3.42 -5.03
C GLU A 20 11.63 -2.09 -4.89
N VAL A 21 10.65 -1.84 -5.75
CA VAL A 21 9.82 -0.62 -5.66
C VAL A 21 9.07 -0.56 -4.32
N ILE A 22 8.46 -1.68 -3.93
CA ILE A 22 7.65 -1.75 -2.71
C ILE A 22 8.50 -1.51 -1.45
N THR A 23 9.72 -2.05 -1.42
CA THR A 23 10.55 -2.06 -0.21
C THR A 23 11.57 -0.93 -0.15
N ASP A 24 11.79 -0.21 -1.23
CA ASP A 24 12.69 0.94 -1.27
C ASP A 24 11.95 2.20 -0.76
N LEU A 25 11.84 2.30 0.55
CA LEU A 25 11.09 3.37 1.20
C LEU A 25 11.70 4.75 0.95
N ASP A 26 13.02 4.82 0.74
CA ASP A 26 13.71 6.09 0.51
C ASP A 26 13.28 6.76 -0.80
N ARG A 27 12.81 5.98 -1.76
CA ARG A 27 12.34 6.49 -3.06
C ARG A 27 10.83 6.50 -3.20
N ALA A 28 10.09 6.16 -2.16
CA ALA A 28 8.63 6.06 -2.24
C ALA A 28 7.98 7.38 -2.68
N ALA A 29 8.44 8.51 -2.16
CA ALA A 29 7.88 9.81 -2.52
C ALA A 29 8.12 10.17 -3.99
N GLU A 30 9.19 9.67 -4.60
CA GLU A 30 9.46 9.88 -6.03
C GLU A 30 8.59 9.00 -6.92
N ARG A 31 8.30 7.78 -6.48
CA ARG A 31 7.65 6.75 -7.27
C ARG A 31 6.14 6.69 -7.10
N LEU A 32 5.65 7.00 -5.91
CA LEU A 32 4.23 6.92 -5.57
C LEU A 32 3.64 8.32 -5.53
N SER A 33 2.78 8.63 -6.49
CA SER A 33 2.27 10.00 -6.69
C SER A 33 1.46 10.53 -5.52
N GLN A 34 0.86 9.66 -4.72
CA GLN A 34 0.08 10.06 -3.55
C GLN A 34 0.93 10.30 -2.30
N VAL A 35 2.18 9.83 -2.29
CA VAL A 35 3.09 10.02 -1.16
C VAL A 35 3.85 11.32 -1.34
N THR A 36 3.60 12.29 -0.46
CA THR A 36 4.28 13.60 -0.50
C THR A 36 5.52 13.64 0.37
N ALA A 37 5.58 12.80 1.41
CA ALA A 37 6.74 12.68 2.28
C ALA A 37 6.75 11.30 2.92
N LEU A 38 7.93 10.75 3.14
CA LEU A 38 8.11 9.50 3.86
C LEU A 38 9.41 9.56 4.66
N HIS A 39 9.33 9.21 5.94
CA HIS A 39 10.46 9.21 6.84
C HIS A 39 10.53 7.87 7.58
N VAL A 40 11.62 7.12 7.35
CA VAL A 40 11.86 5.84 8.03
C VAL A 40 12.33 6.12 9.44
N VAL A 41 11.68 5.52 10.43
CA VAL A 41 11.98 5.74 11.86
C VAL A 41 12.69 4.55 12.51
N SER A 42 12.71 3.39 11.86
CA SER A 42 13.43 2.21 12.34
C SER A 42 14.76 2.05 11.62
N ASP A 43 15.66 1.26 12.21
CA ASP A 43 16.96 0.95 11.59
C ASP A 43 16.88 -0.35 10.80
N GLY A 44 17.84 -0.55 9.88
CA GLY A 44 18.02 -1.77 9.15
C GLY A 44 17.20 -1.87 7.86
N PRO A 45 17.32 -3.00 7.15
CA PRO A 45 16.61 -3.21 5.90
C PRO A 45 15.12 -3.47 6.13
N TYR A 46 14.35 -3.42 5.05
CA TYR A 46 12.91 -3.70 5.09
C TYR A 46 12.67 -5.13 5.61
N ALA A 47 11.95 -5.23 6.72
CA ALA A 47 11.65 -6.49 7.41
C ALA A 47 10.47 -6.29 8.36
N VAL A 48 10.00 -7.36 8.98
CA VAL A 48 9.01 -7.24 10.04
C VAL A 48 9.54 -6.31 11.13
N GLY A 49 8.74 -5.34 11.52
CA GLY A 49 9.10 -4.31 12.49
C GLY A 49 9.61 -3.01 11.89
N THR A 50 9.88 -2.97 10.58
CA THR A 50 10.21 -1.71 9.90
C THR A 50 9.07 -0.72 10.06
N ARG A 51 9.42 0.50 10.48
CA ARG A 51 8.45 1.57 10.74
C ARG A 51 8.83 2.83 9.99
N TRP A 52 7.80 3.51 9.49
CA TRP A 52 7.98 4.81 8.85
C TRP A 52 6.74 5.67 9.04
N ARG A 53 6.93 6.97 8.87
CA ARG A 53 5.83 7.93 8.75
C ARG A 53 5.69 8.32 7.30
N GLU A 54 4.48 8.24 6.80
CA GLU A 54 4.19 8.71 5.46
C GLU A 54 3.06 9.72 5.48
N THR A 55 3.20 10.73 4.63
CA THR A 55 2.15 11.71 4.37
C THR A 55 1.62 11.45 2.98
N ARG A 56 0.33 11.25 2.88
CA ARG A 56 -0.36 11.03 1.61
C ARG A 56 -1.33 12.15 1.34
N ARG A 57 -1.40 12.55 0.09
CA ARG A 57 -2.41 13.48 -0.37
C ARG A 57 -3.42 12.71 -1.21
N MET A 58 -4.65 12.66 -0.69
CA MET A 58 -5.76 11.97 -1.33
C MET A 58 -6.98 12.88 -1.28
N MET A 59 -7.64 13.08 -2.43
CA MET A 59 -8.89 13.85 -2.51
C MET A 59 -8.78 15.26 -1.93
N GLY A 60 -7.63 15.92 -2.15
CA GLY A 60 -7.42 17.27 -1.67
C GLY A 60 -7.05 17.41 -0.20
N ALA A 61 -7.01 16.30 0.55
CA ALA A 61 -6.61 16.29 1.96
C ALA A 61 -5.28 15.58 2.14
N SER A 62 -4.47 16.05 3.09
CA SER A 62 -3.22 15.41 3.48
C SER A 62 -3.39 14.71 4.81
N GLU A 63 -2.91 13.47 4.89
CA GLU A 63 -2.90 12.69 6.12
C GLU A 63 -1.52 12.09 6.35
N THR A 64 -1.07 12.11 7.61
CA THR A 64 0.19 11.49 8.01
C THR A 64 -0.11 10.31 8.92
N GLN A 65 0.49 9.16 8.60
CA GLN A 65 0.30 7.94 9.36
C GLN A 65 1.64 7.26 9.63
N GLU A 66 1.73 6.59 10.76
CA GLU A 66 2.85 5.71 11.06
C GLU A 66 2.50 4.30 10.63
N MET A 67 3.37 3.73 9.79
CA MET A 67 3.21 2.40 9.22
C MET A 67 4.20 1.44 9.84
N VAL A 68 3.81 0.19 10.00
CA VAL A 68 4.70 -0.88 10.46
C VAL A 68 4.50 -2.13 9.63
N VAL A 69 5.60 -2.78 9.28
CA VAL A 69 5.57 -4.09 8.60
C VAL A 69 5.28 -5.16 9.65
N VAL A 70 4.19 -5.90 9.48
CA VAL A 70 3.77 -6.94 10.42
C VAL A 70 4.00 -8.36 9.88
N GLU A 71 4.06 -8.52 8.55
CA GLU A 71 4.41 -9.78 7.91
C GLU A 71 5.27 -9.47 6.70
N ASN A 72 6.26 -10.31 6.43
CA ASN A 72 7.15 -10.13 5.30
C ASN A 72 7.67 -11.48 4.79
N ASP A 73 7.29 -11.82 3.57
CA ASP A 73 7.81 -12.97 2.81
C ASP A 73 8.44 -12.39 1.54
N PRO A 74 9.77 -12.18 1.52
CA PRO A 74 10.44 -11.47 0.43
C PRO A 74 10.09 -12.01 -0.96
N LEU A 75 9.89 -11.08 -1.91
CA LEU A 75 9.53 -11.33 -3.30
C LEU A 75 8.10 -11.84 -3.50
N ARG A 76 7.36 -12.06 -2.44
CA ARG A 76 6.04 -12.69 -2.54
C ARG A 76 4.94 -11.90 -1.85
N ARG A 77 5.14 -11.51 -0.59
CA ARG A 77 4.05 -10.92 0.18
C ARG A 77 4.58 -10.04 1.30
N THR A 78 3.96 -8.89 1.48
CA THR A 78 4.25 -8.03 2.63
C THR A 78 2.93 -7.46 3.16
N VAL A 79 2.85 -7.32 4.46
CA VAL A 79 1.68 -6.76 5.13
C VAL A 79 2.12 -5.62 6.03
N THR A 80 1.47 -4.47 5.87
CA THR A 80 1.71 -3.29 6.70
C THR A 80 0.44 -2.91 7.45
N GLU A 81 0.61 -2.34 8.63
CA GLU A 81 -0.50 -1.84 9.42
C GLU A 81 -0.26 -0.39 9.83
N ALA A 82 -1.36 0.35 9.95
CA ALA A 82 -1.40 1.67 10.55
C ALA A 82 -2.54 1.69 11.56
N VAL A 83 -2.35 2.38 12.68
CA VAL A 83 -3.38 2.52 13.71
C VAL A 83 -3.69 3.99 13.88
N ASP A 84 -4.96 4.35 13.75
CA ASP A 84 -5.48 5.68 14.03
C ASP A 84 -6.61 5.56 15.05
N GLY A 85 -6.28 5.81 16.31
CA GLY A 85 -7.21 5.66 17.41
C GLY A 85 -7.73 4.23 17.53
N SER A 86 -9.03 4.04 17.31
CA SER A 86 -9.68 2.71 17.36
C SER A 86 -9.78 2.04 15.99
N THR A 87 -9.20 2.63 14.95
CA THR A 87 -9.22 2.07 13.61
C THR A 87 -7.85 1.48 13.28
N ARG A 88 -7.84 0.24 12.82
CA ARG A 88 -6.64 -0.41 12.32
C ARG A 88 -6.79 -0.59 10.82
N TYR A 89 -5.81 -0.11 10.08
CA TYR A 89 -5.71 -0.30 8.64
C TYR A 89 -4.66 -1.35 8.34
N ARG A 90 -4.98 -2.28 7.46
CA ARG A 90 -4.05 -3.35 7.08
C ARG A 90 -3.99 -3.40 5.56
N THR A 91 -2.78 -3.33 5.02
CA THR A 91 -2.54 -3.41 3.58
C THR A 91 -1.67 -4.62 3.28
N THR A 92 -2.17 -5.51 2.44
CA THR A 92 -1.43 -6.67 1.96
C THR A 92 -1.07 -6.45 0.50
N LEU A 93 0.20 -6.63 0.16
CA LEU A 93 0.67 -6.67 -1.23
C LEU A 93 1.15 -8.09 -1.52
N LEU A 94 0.56 -8.71 -2.53
CA LEU A 94 0.87 -10.07 -2.95
C LEU A 94 1.42 -10.03 -4.37
N LEU A 95 2.57 -10.68 -4.59
CA LEU A 95 3.21 -10.79 -5.90
C LEU A 95 3.18 -12.24 -6.36
N GLU A 96 2.65 -12.45 -7.57
CA GLU A 96 2.62 -13.76 -8.20
C GLU A 96 3.33 -13.68 -9.54
N SER A 97 4.27 -14.60 -9.76
CA SER A 97 5.04 -14.66 -11.01
C SER A 97 4.14 -15.03 -12.18
N MET A 98 4.33 -14.35 -13.32
CA MET A 98 3.60 -14.59 -14.56
C MET A 98 4.57 -14.61 -15.74
N ASP A 99 4.14 -15.18 -16.86
CA ASP A 99 4.85 -15.12 -18.15
C ASP A 99 6.32 -15.58 -18.02
N ASP A 100 6.53 -16.78 -17.47
CA ASP A 100 7.85 -17.37 -17.23
C ASP A 100 8.76 -16.44 -16.39
N ALA A 101 8.19 -15.83 -15.35
CA ALA A 101 8.85 -14.91 -14.42
C ALA A 101 9.26 -13.56 -15.00
N SER A 102 8.84 -13.22 -16.22
CA SER A 102 9.05 -11.88 -16.79
C SER A 102 7.99 -10.88 -16.38
N GLY A 103 6.87 -11.35 -15.85
CA GLY A 103 5.76 -10.53 -15.39
C GLY A 103 5.34 -10.85 -13.97
N THR A 104 4.52 -9.99 -13.42
CA THR A 104 4.00 -10.13 -12.05
C THR A 104 2.52 -9.78 -12.02
N LEU A 105 1.71 -10.59 -11.33
CA LEU A 105 0.38 -10.16 -10.91
C LEU A 105 0.51 -9.58 -9.51
N LEU A 106 0.27 -8.28 -9.39
CA LEU A 106 0.33 -7.56 -8.13
C LEU A 106 -1.09 -7.36 -7.61
N THR A 107 -1.35 -7.87 -6.42
CA THR A 107 -2.66 -7.76 -5.76
C THR A 107 -2.52 -6.98 -4.47
N VAL A 108 -3.35 -5.95 -4.29
CA VAL A 108 -3.46 -5.22 -3.05
C VAL A 108 -4.78 -5.55 -2.38
N THR A 109 -4.73 -5.85 -1.08
CA THR A 109 -5.91 -5.97 -0.24
C THR A 109 -5.81 -4.95 0.88
N PHE A 110 -6.76 -4.05 0.93
CA PHE A 110 -6.85 -3.02 1.97
C PHE A 110 -8.00 -3.35 2.90
N GLU A 111 -7.72 -3.39 4.19
CA GLU A 111 -8.70 -3.73 5.22
C GLU A 111 -8.73 -2.63 6.27
N ALA A 112 -9.92 -2.27 6.73
CA ALA A 112 -10.12 -1.36 7.84
C ALA A 112 -10.97 -2.04 8.89
N HIS A 113 -10.48 -2.06 10.12
CA HIS A 113 -11.17 -2.63 11.27
C HIS A 113 -11.41 -1.55 12.30
N VAL A 114 -12.67 -1.31 12.63
CA VAL A 114 -13.08 -0.28 13.58
C VAL A 114 -13.62 -0.93 14.84
N THR A 115 -13.01 -0.62 15.98
CA THR A 115 -13.41 -1.16 17.29
C THR A 115 -14.34 -0.23 18.07
N ASP A 116 -14.36 1.06 17.71
CA ASP A 116 -15.22 2.06 18.37
C ASP A 116 -16.45 2.38 17.53
N PRO A 117 -17.68 2.04 17.99
CA PRO A 117 -18.91 2.31 17.24
C PRO A 117 -19.12 3.80 16.94
N GLY A 118 -18.62 4.71 17.80
CA GLY A 118 -18.73 6.15 17.55
C GLY A 118 -17.91 6.62 16.36
N ARG A 119 -16.81 5.93 16.04
CA ARG A 119 -15.99 6.22 14.87
C ARG A 119 -16.50 5.57 13.60
N LEU A 120 -17.36 4.57 13.73
CA LEU A 120 -17.91 3.85 12.60
C LEU A 120 -18.62 4.80 11.63
N GLN A 121 -19.34 5.79 12.15
CA GLN A 121 -20.05 6.76 11.32
C GLN A 121 -19.12 7.64 10.50
N ARG A 122 -17.97 8.05 11.07
CA ARG A 122 -16.96 8.82 10.32
C ARG A 122 -16.29 7.97 9.26
N LEU A 123 -15.98 6.73 9.61
CA LEU A 123 -15.35 5.81 8.67
C LEU A 123 -16.30 5.43 7.56
N ALA A 124 -17.58 5.26 7.86
CA ALA A 124 -18.62 4.96 6.87
C ALA A 124 -18.68 6.04 5.79
N LEU A 125 -18.41 7.31 6.13
CA LEU A 125 -18.39 8.40 5.18
C LEU A 125 -17.08 8.43 4.37
N LYS A 126 -15.95 7.99 4.95
CA LYS A 126 -14.63 8.06 4.31
C LYS A 126 -14.26 6.80 3.52
N VAL A 127 -14.62 5.61 4.01
CA VAL A 127 -14.13 4.33 3.46
C VAL A 127 -15.27 3.37 3.09
N VAL A 128 -16.36 3.35 3.85
CA VAL A 128 -17.38 2.30 3.79
C VAL A 128 -18.59 2.66 2.94
N GLY A 129 -18.92 3.94 2.78
CA GLY A 129 -20.05 4.38 1.94
C GLY A 129 -19.73 4.13 0.45
N PRO A 130 -20.76 4.14 -0.43
CA PRO A 130 -20.51 3.90 -1.87
C PRO A 130 -19.49 4.86 -2.47
N LEU A 131 -19.49 6.13 -2.07
CA LEU A 131 -18.51 7.11 -2.52
C LEU A 131 -17.15 6.83 -1.90
N GLY A 132 -17.09 6.51 -0.60
CA GLY A 132 -15.85 6.17 0.09
C GLY A 132 -15.17 4.95 -0.50
N THR A 133 -15.93 3.91 -0.84
CA THR A 133 -15.41 2.70 -1.49
C THR A 133 -14.83 3.02 -2.86
N LYS A 134 -15.52 3.82 -3.67
CA LYS A 134 -15.03 4.24 -4.99
C LYS A 134 -13.74 5.05 -4.89
N LEU A 135 -13.65 5.94 -3.92
CA LEU A 135 -12.46 6.77 -3.71
C LEU A 135 -11.28 5.91 -3.23
N THR A 136 -11.54 4.94 -2.37
CA THR A 136 -10.52 3.99 -1.92
C THR A 136 -10.02 3.14 -3.08
N GLU A 137 -10.92 2.60 -3.90
CA GLU A 137 -10.54 1.85 -5.11
C GLU A 137 -9.69 2.68 -6.06
N LYS A 138 -10.08 3.92 -6.29
CA LYS A 138 -9.32 4.84 -7.16
C LYS A 138 -7.92 5.08 -6.62
N SER A 139 -7.80 5.30 -5.31
CA SER A 139 -6.51 5.51 -4.66
C SER A 139 -5.61 4.28 -4.77
N LEU A 140 -6.16 3.09 -4.53
CA LEU A 140 -5.41 1.83 -4.64
C LEU A 140 -5.00 1.56 -6.08
N ARG A 141 -5.87 1.86 -7.04
CA ARG A 141 -5.55 1.70 -8.46
C ARG A 141 -4.41 2.61 -8.87
N THR A 142 -4.42 3.85 -8.42
CA THR A 142 -3.33 4.80 -8.65
C THR A 142 -2.01 4.26 -8.09
N GLU A 143 -2.05 3.71 -6.89
CA GLU A 143 -0.85 3.13 -6.28
C GLU A 143 -0.32 1.93 -7.05
N LEU A 144 -1.19 1.03 -7.48
CA LEU A 144 -0.79 -0.10 -8.31
C LEU A 144 -0.18 0.36 -9.64
N ASP A 145 -0.75 1.38 -10.26
CA ASP A 145 -0.23 1.95 -11.51
C ASP A 145 1.15 2.58 -11.30
N ASP A 146 1.35 3.28 -10.19
CA ASP A 146 2.63 3.90 -9.86
C ASP A 146 3.71 2.84 -9.61
N ILE A 147 3.38 1.80 -8.85
CA ILE A 147 4.31 0.69 -8.59
C ILE A 147 4.67 0.01 -9.91
N ALA A 148 3.68 -0.27 -10.75
CA ALA A 148 3.90 -0.93 -12.04
C ALA A 148 4.82 -0.11 -12.93
N ARG A 149 4.57 1.19 -13.05
CA ARG A 149 5.41 2.07 -13.87
C ARG A 149 6.86 2.07 -13.38
N ALA A 150 7.06 2.22 -12.08
CA ALA A 150 8.40 2.23 -11.50
C ALA A 150 9.12 0.88 -11.69
N ALA A 151 8.41 -0.23 -11.48
CA ALA A 151 8.97 -1.57 -11.65
C ALA A 151 9.35 -1.84 -13.11
N GLU A 152 8.51 -1.43 -14.05
CA GLU A 152 8.77 -1.57 -15.48
C GLU A 152 9.97 -0.74 -15.93
N GLU A 153 10.14 0.45 -15.38
CA GLU A 153 11.32 1.27 -15.63
C GLU A 153 12.60 0.61 -15.10
N LEU A 154 12.55 0.04 -13.90
CA LEU A 154 13.69 -0.71 -13.34
C LEU A 154 14.06 -1.91 -14.20
N ALA A 155 13.06 -2.64 -14.69
CA ALA A 155 13.29 -3.83 -15.51
C ALA A 155 13.92 -3.51 -16.87
N ARG A 156 13.70 -2.29 -17.38
CA ARG A 156 14.30 -1.84 -18.66
C ARG A 156 15.69 -1.24 -18.46
N GLY A 157 15.97 -0.78 -17.28
CA GLY A 157 17.24 -0.13 -16.92
C GLY A 157 18.36 -1.12 -16.56
#